data_040e8123600689b2db3c7bb8e7d9a533
#
_entry.id   040e8123600689b2db3c7bb8e7d9a533
#
_cell.length_a   1.000
_cell.length_b   1.000
_cell.length_c   1.000
_cell.angle_alpha   90.00
_cell.angle_beta   90.00
_cell.angle_gamma   90.00
#
_symmetry.space_group_name_H-M   'P 1'
#
loop_
_entity.id
_entity.type
_entity.pdbx_description
1 polymer ?
#
loop_
_entity_poly.entity_id
_entity_poly.type
_entity_poly.pdbx_seq_one_letter_code
_entity_poly.pdbx_strand_id
1 'polypeptide(L)'
;MYKLIKNAGTARLGEFKTVHGTVKTPGFMNVATCAAIKGGLSALDLKDINCQVMLCNTYHLHVRPGDDVVYEMGGLHKFTGWQGPILTDSGGFQVFSLSSLRKIKEEGVYFQSHVDGRHIFMGPEESMQIQSHLGSTIAMAFDECVENPAPYDYAEKSCERTTRWLKRCKTEMDRLNSLPETINKNQLLFGINQGCTYDDLRVKHMKEIAELDLDGYAIGGLAVGEPKEIMYRIISAVEPHMPKDKIRYLMGVGTPGNIIEAVKRGVDLFDCVMPSRNARHGHLFTWNGIINLNNAKYERDDSPIDSECDCPVCRSHSRAYIRHLFKAKEVLGMRLAVMHNLYFYNKLMEKIREAIENDTFDEFHDKYVDLLDTRIK
;
A
#
# COMPACT_ATOMS: atom_id res chain seq x y z
N MET A 1 -7.80 7.62 -15.08
CA MET A 1 -6.87 7.51 -16.25
C MET A 1 -5.52 8.08 -15.84
N TYR A 2 -4.44 7.34 -16.09
CA TYR A 2 -3.07 7.75 -15.80
C TYR A 2 -2.52 8.65 -16.91
N LYS A 3 -1.86 9.73 -16.53
CA LYS A 3 -1.16 10.65 -17.43
C LYS A 3 0.29 10.77 -17.00
N LEU A 4 1.20 10.25 -17.82
CA LEU A 4 2.63 10.48 -17.67
C LEU A 4 2.96 11.93 -18.01
N ILE A 5 3.69 12.62 -17.13
CA ILE A 5 4.10 14.03 -17.30
C ILE A 5 5.58 14.08 -17.71
N LYS A 6 6.46 13.36 -16.99
CA LYS A 6 7.90 13.38 -17.21
C LYS A 6 8.54 12.07 -16.79
N ASN A 7 9.67 11.73 -17.43
CA ASN A 7 10.55 10.63 -17.02
C ASN A 7 11.92 11.18 -16.60
N ALA A 8 12.54 10.53 -15.59
CA ALA A 8 13.96 10.64 -15.29
C ALA A 8 14.54 9.22 -15.34
N GLY A 9 15.17 8.86 -16.47
CA GLY A 9 15.43 7.46 -16.78
C GLY A 9 14.14 6.65 -16.83
N THR A 10 14.04 5.61 -15.99
CA THR A 10 12.82 4.79 -15.84
C THR A 10 11.84 5.39 -14.81
N ALA A 11 12.30 6.26 -13.90
CA ALA A 11 11.44 6.91 -12.93
C ALA A 11 10.39 7.80 -13.61
N ARG A 12 9.16 7.79 -13.07
CA ARG A 12 7.99 8.38 -13.73
C ARG A 12 7.35 9.44 -12.84
N LEU A 13 7.13 10.63 -13.37
CA LEU A 13 6.26 11.65 -12.78
C LEU A 13 4.94 11.66 -13.52
N GLY A 14 3.82 11.54 -12.81
CA GLY A 14 2.51 11.49 -13.45
C GLY A 14 1.36 11.89 -12.55
N GLU A 15 0.16 11.81 -13.13
CA GLU A 15 -1.11 12.04 -12.45
C GLU A 15 -2.09 10.90 -12.77
N PHE A 16 -2.76 10.41 -11.75
CA PHE A 16 -3.81 9.42 -11.88
C PHE A 16 -5.15 10.02 -11.46
N LYS A 17 -6.01 10.27 -12.45
CA LYS A 17 -7.34 10.85 -12.24
C LYS A 17 -8.34 9.77 -11.87
N THR A 18 -9.07 9.99 -10.78
CA THR A 18 -10.16 9.15 -10.29
C THR A 18 -11.41 9.99 -10.03
N VAL A 19 -12.53 9.33 -9.73
CA VAL A 19 -13.79 10.01 -9.36
C VAL A 19 -13.71 10.73 -8.01
N HIS A 20 -12.74 10.37 -7.16
CA HIS A 20 -12.54 10.97 -5.82
C HIS A 20 -11.31 11.89 -5.77
N GLY A 21 -10.77 12.30 -6.91
CA GLY A 21 -9.66 13.23 -6.99
C GLY A 21 -8.48 12.71 -7.81
N THR A 22 -7.45 13.53 -7.93
CA THR A 22 -6.23 13.23 -8.68
C THR A 22 -5.12 12.84 -7.73
N VAL A 23 -4.45 11.72 -7.99
CA VAL A 23 -3.28 11.23 -7.28
C VAL A 23 -2.03 11.62 -8.07
N LYS A 24 -1.12 12.37 -7.45
CA LYS A 24 0.19 12.68 -8.01
C LYS A 24 1.15 11.54 -7.75
N THR A 25 1.83 11.07 -8.77
CA THR A 25 2.78 9.95 -8.69
C THR A 25 4.22 10.38 -8.96
N PRO A 26 5.20 9.74 -8.31
CA PRO A 26 5.08 8.65 -7.32
C PRO A 26 4.32 9.07 -6.07
N GLY A 27 3.58 8.10 -5.46
CA GLY A 27 2.73 8.35 -4.29
C GLY A 27 2.76 7.20 -3.28
N PHE A 28 2.55 7.53 -1.99
CA PHE A 28 2.42 6.55 -0.91
C PHE A 28 0.98 6.50 -0.40
N MET A 29 0.41 5.30 -0.31
CA MET A 29 -0.93 5.05 0.20
C MET A 29 -0.88 4.74 1.69
N ASN A 30 -1.57 5.54 2.51
CA ASN A 30 -1.55 5.39 3.95
C ASN A 30 -2.50 4.28 4.40
N VAL A 31 -1.95 3.25 5.07
CA VAL A 31 -2.70 2.03 5.41
C VAL A 31 -3.62 2.25 6.60
N ALA A 32 -4.91 2.22 6.34
CA ALA A 32 -6.02 2.32 7.28
C ALA A 32 -6.80 0.99 7.34
N THR A 33 -6.17 -0.04 7.86
CA THR A 33 -6.61 -1.45 7.83
C THR A 33 -8.11 -1.65 8.02
N CYS A 34 -8.68 -1.09 9.10
CA CYS A 34 -10.12 -1.17 9.41
C CYS A 34 -10.77 0.22 9.28
N ALA A 35 -10.59 0.87 8.13
CA ALA A 35 -11.08 2.22 7.88
C ALA A 35 -10.53 3.31 8.84
N ALA A 36 -9.44 2.99 9.53
CA ALA A 36 -8.73 3.90 10.43
C ALA A 36 -7.25 3.53 10.51
N ILE A 37 -6.36 4.53 10.60
CA ILE A 37 -4.93 4.27 10.77
C ILE A 37 -4.65 3.85 12.21
N LYS A 38 -3.98 2.70 12.39
CA LYS A 38 -3.53 2.24 13.71
C LYS A 38 -2.59 3.26 14.33
N GLY A 39 -2.99 3.81 15.47
CA GLY A 39 -2.32 4.92 16.15
C GLY A 39 -3.26 6.12 16.33
N GLY A 40 -4.53 5.97 15.95
CA GLY A 40 -5.59 6.93 16.27
C GLY A 40 -5.64 8.15 15.34
N LEU A 41 -5.35 7.99 14.04
CA LEU A 41 -5.54 9.05 13.06
C LEU A 41 -6.88 8.87 12.34
N SER A 42 -7.63 9.96 12.27
CA SER A 42 -8.90 10.08 11.57
C SER A 42 -8.73 10.63 10.15
N ALA A 43 -9.83 10.69 9.39
CA ALA A 43 -9.85 11.34 8.08
C ALA A 43 -9.44 12.82 8.11
N LEU A 44 -9.63 13.52 9.25
CA LEU A 44 -9.18 14.90 9.42
C LEU A 44 -7.65 14.97 9.50
N ASP A 45 -7.05 14.08 10.30
CA ASP A 45 -5.58 14.01 10.43
C ASP A 45 -4.90 13.65 9.10
N LEU A 46 -5.57 12.89 8.22
CA LEU A 46 -5.05 12.52 6.90
C LEU A 46 -4.79 13.75 6.01
N LYS A 47 -5.58 14.83 6.16
CA LYS A 47 -5.34 16.08 5.46
C LYS A 47 -4.07 16.76 5.98
N ASP A 48 -3.87 16.77 7.29
CA ASP A 48 -2.71 17.41 7.94
C ASP A 48 -1.38 16.71 7.61
N ILE A 49 -1.44 15.44 7.19
CA ILE A 49 -0.28 14.66 6.77
C ILE A 49 -0.12 14.57 5.24
N ASN A 50 -0.87 15.35 4.46
CA ASN A 50 -0.84 15.37 2.99
C ASN A 50 -1.11 13.97 2.37
N CYS A 51 -1.99 13.18 2.97
CA CYS A 51 -2.40 11.88 2.43
C CYS A 51 -3.15 12.07 1.12
N GLN A 52 -2.76 11.35 0.07
CA GLN A 52 -3.46 11.37 -1.21
C GLN A 52 -4.42 10.19 -1.36
N VAL A 53 -4.04 9.02 -0.86
CA VAL A 53 -4.81 7.78 -0.99
C VAL A 53 -4.82 7.06 0.36
N MET A 54 -6.01 6.69 0.82
CA MET A 54 -6.19 5.80 1.97
C MET A 54 -6.31 4.36 1.46
N LEU A 55 -5.59 3.41 2.08
CA LEU A 55 -5.73 1.99 1.77
C LEU A 55 -6.46 1.28 2.90
N CYS A 56 -7.54 0.56 2.57
CA CYS A 56 -8.32 -0.25 3.51
C CYS A 56 -8.24 -1.74 3.15
N ASN A 57 -8.32 -2.62 4.16
CA ASN A 57 -8.21 -4.05 3.94
C ASN A 57 -9.59 -4.71 3.84
N THR A 58 -9.89 -5.29 2.70
CA THR A 58 -11.15 -5.97 2.37
C THR A 58 -11.50 -7.06 3.36
N TYR A 59 -10.57 -7.98 3.64
CA TYR A 59 -10.79 -9.06 4.60
C TYR A 59 -11.14 -8.55 6.00
N HIS A 60 -10.39 -7.58 6.52
CA HIS A 60 -10.64 -7.05 7.86
C HIS A 60 -12.02 -6.38 7.99
N LEU A 61 -12.42 -5.63 6.97
CA LEU A 61 -13.71 -4.94 6.94
C LEU A 61 -14.88 -5.90 6.72
N HIS A 62 -14.70 -6.97 5.92
CA HIS A 62 -15.66 -8.04 5.75
C HIS A 62 -15.91 -8.81 7.07
N VAL A 63 -14.85 -9.10 7.82
CA VAL A 63 -14.96 -9.81 9.11
C VAL A 63 -15.56 -8.90 10.18
N ARG A 64 -15.18 -7.62 10.20
CA ARG A 64 -15.65 -6.62 11.18
C ARG A 64 -15.52 -5.19 10.64
N PRO A 65 -16.61 -4.43 10.54
CA PRO A 65 -17.96 -4.69 11.07
C PRO A 65 -18.82 -5.63 10.20
N GLY A 66 -18.43 -5.94 8.99
CA GLY A 66 -19.15 -6.53 7.89
C GLY A 66 -19.24 -5.52 6.74
N ASP A 67 -19.04 -5.96 5.50
CA ASP A 67 -19.16 -5.09 4.32
C ASP A 67 -20.59 -4.66 4.06
N ASP A 68 -21.59 -5.46 4.48
CA ASP A 68 -23.02 -5.12 4.51
C ASP A 68 -23.28 -3.88 5.37
N VAL A 69 -22.73 -3.82 6.58
CA VAL A 69 -22.85 -2.65 7.45
C VAL A 69 -22.24 -1.40 6.79
N VAL A 70 -21.07 -1.54 6.16
CA VAL A 70 -20.43 -0.40 5.46
C VAL A 70 -21.26 0.03 4.26
N TYR A 71 -21.85 -0.92 3.53
CA TYR A 71 -22.76 -0.66 2.41
C TYR A 71 -24.00 0.13 2.85
N GLU A 72 -24.69 -0.31 3.90
CA GLU A 72 -25.86 0.37 4.46
C GLU A 72 -25.53 1.80 4.93
N MET A 73 -24.30 2.04 5.39
CA MET A 73 -23.81 3.36 5.77
C MET A 73 -23.36 4.23 4.58
N GLY A 74 -23.45 3.72 3.35
CA GLY A 74 -23.17 4.44 2.10
C GLY A 74 -21.71 4.36 1.65
N GLY A 75 -20.99 3.29 2.02
CA GLY A 75 -19.62 2.99 1.63
C GLY A 75 -18.55 3.68 2.49
N LEU A 76 -17.30 3.31 2.26
CA LEU A 76 -16.15 3.76 3.07
C LEU A 76 -16.00 5.28 3.12
N HIS A 77 -16.25 5.99 2.03
CA HIS A 77 -16.13 7.46 2.01
C HIS A 77 -17.06 8.12 3.00
N LYS A 78 -18.33 7.70 3.01
CA LYS A 78 -19.32 8.22 3.96
C LYS A 78 -19.09 7.70 5.38
N PHE A 79 -18.72 6.44 5.51
CA PHE A 79 -18.45 5.78 6.79
C PHE A 79 -17.27 6.40 7.54
N THR A 80 -16.19 6.79 6.83
CA THR A 80 -15.00 7.37 7.45
C THR A 80 -14.95 8.89 7.45
N GLY A 81 -15.72 9.54 6.57
CA GLY A 81 -15.63 10.99 6.28
C GLY A 81 -14.45 11.38 5.38
N TRP A 82 -13.67 10.41 4.87
CA TRP A 82 -12.60 10.68 3.90
C TRP A 82 -13.16 10.92 2.51
N GLN A 83 -12.72 12.01 1.86
CA GLN A 83 -13.23 12.39 0.53
C GLN A 83 -12.27 12.09 -0.62
N GLY A 84 -11.02 11.77 -0.30
CA GLY A 84 -10.01 11.41 -1.31
C GLY A 84 -10.11 9.96 -1.79
N PRO A 85 -9.28 9.54 -2.74
CA PRO A 85 -9.26 8.17 -3.23
C PRO A 85 -9.02 7.14 -2.12
N ILE A 86 -9.72 6.00 -2.21
CA ILE A 86 -9.54 4.82 -1.35
C ILE A 86 -9.20 3.63 -2.24
N LEU A 87 -8.13 2.93 -1.91
CA LEU A 87 -7.85 1.61 -2.48
C LEU A 87 -8.26 0.54 -1.46
N THR A 88 -8.95 -0.50 -1.92
CA THR A 88 -9.16 -1.73 -1.14
C THR A 88 -8.30 -2.85 -1.70
N ASP A 89 -7.57 -3.57 -0.83
CA ASP A 89 -6.84 -4.76 -1.24
C ASP A 89 -7.80 -5.91 -1.62
N SER A 90 -7.25 -6.99 -2.19
CA SER A 90 -8.05 -8.14 -2.62
C SER A 90 -8.62 -8.98 -1.46
N GLY A 91 -8.05 -8.84 -0.25
CA GLY A 91 -8.24 -9.77 0.87
C GLY A 91 -7.41 -11.04 0.76
N GLY A 92 -6.84 -11.35 -0.39
CA GLY A 92 -6.06 -12.58 -0.66
C GLY A 92 -4.87 -12.74 0.27
N PHE A 93 -4.02 -11.72 0.41
CA PHE A 93 -2.83 -11.80 1.27
C PHE A 93 -3.18 -12.09 2.74
N GLN A 94 -4.25 -11.50 3.29
CA GLN A 94 -4.67 -11.74 4.67
C GLN A 94 -5.18 -13.18 4.85
N VAL A 95 -5.89 -13.71 3.86
CA VAL A 95 -6.30 -15.13 3.84
C VAL A 95 -5.08 -16.04 3.84
N PHE A 96 -4.02 -15.69 3.10
CA PHE A 96 -2.78 -16.46 3.05
C PHE A 96 -1.92 -16.30 4.31
N SER A 97 -1.85 -15.14 4.92
CA SER A 97 -0.96 -14.85 6.05
C SER A 97 -1.57 -15.14 7.42
N LEU A 98 -2.90 -15.07 7.58
CA LEU A 98 -3.57 -15.15 8.88
C LEU A 98 -4.27 -16.51 9.14
N SER A 99 -4.41 -17.35 8.13
CA SER A 99 -5.08 -18.65 8.27
C SER A 99 -4.10 -19.81 8.11
N SER A 100 -3.84 -20.52 9.20
CA SER A 100 -3.09 -21.79 9.18
C SER A 100 -3.89 -22.94 8.56
N LEU A 101 -5.22 -22.83 8.51
CA LEU A 101 -6.16 -23.81 7.97
C LEU A 101 -6.88 -23.20 6.75
N ARG A 102 -6.21 -23.19 5.61
CA ARG A 102 -6.78 -22.76 4.34
C ARG A 102 -6.81 -23.90 3.31
N LYS A 103 -7.81 -23.93 2.49
CA LYS A 103 -7.92 -24.84 1.36
C LYS A 103 -8.16 -24.04 0.10
N ILE A 104 -7.13 -24.00 -0.75
CA ILE A 104 -7.18 -23.31 -2.05
C ILE A 104 -7.76 -24.27 -3.07
N LYS A 105 -8.74 -23.81 -3.84
CA LYS A 105 -9.35 -24.52 -4.96
C LYS A 105 -9.47 -23.56 -6.16
N GLU A 106 -9.94 -24.07 -7.28
CA GLU A 106 -10.15 -23.26 -8.47
C GLU A 106 -11.27 -22.21 -8.27
N GLU A 107 -12.31 -22.55 -7.52
CA GLU A 107 -13.40 -21.63 -7.22
C GLU A 107 -12.99 -20.48 -6.30
N GLY A 108 -12.03 -20.68 -5.38
CA GLY A 108 -11.58 -19.71 -4.39
C GLY A 108 -10.93 -20.40 -3.19
N VAL A 109 -10.92 -19.73 -2.04
CA VAL A 109 -10.25 -20.16 -0.81
C VAL A 109 -11.24 -20.34 0.32
N TYR A 110 -11.22 -21.50 0.96
CA TYR A 110 -11.93 -21.82 2.21
C TYR A 110 -10.96 -21.64 3.38
N PHE A 111 -11.35 -20.90 4.38
CA PHE A 111 -10.51 -20.64 5.56
C PHE A 111 -11.34 -20.31 6.80
N GLN A 112 -10.68 -20.21 7.95
CA GLN A 112 -11.30 -19.80 9.20
C GLN A 112 -10.91 -18.36 9.57
N SER A 113 -11.90 -17.59 10.00
CA SER A 113 -11.68 -16.26 10.54
C SER A 113 -10.81 -16.32 11.80
N HIS A 114 -9.77 -15.49 11.84
CA HIS A 114 -8.89 -15.36 13.01
C HIS A 114 -9.55 -14.62 14.18
N VAL A 115 -10.72 -14.01 13.97
CA VAL A 115 -11.46 -13.22 14.98
C VAL A 115 -12.44 -14.09 15.77
N ASP A 116 -13.20 -14.94 15.09
CA ASP A 116 -14.31 -15.70 15.67
C ASP A 116 -14.34 -17.18 15.25
N GLY A 117 -13.38 -17.61 14.43
CA GLY A 117 -13.25 -19.00 13.99
C GLY A 117 -14.30 -19.47 12.97
N ARG A 118 -15.20 -18.58 12.50
CA ARG A 118 -16.22 -18.97 11.51
C ARG A 118 -15.56 -19.34 10.18
N HIS A 119 -16.17 -20.29 9.47
CA HIS A 119 -15.75 -20.66 8.13
C HIS A 119 -16.16 -19.59 7.13
N ILE A 120 -15.20 -19.16 6.32
CA ILE A 120 -15.39 -18.17 5.27
C ILE A 120 -14.93 -18.79 3.94
N PHE A 121 -15.71 -18.54 2.90
CA PHE A 121 -15.30 -18.72 1.51
C PHE A 121 -15.03 -17.34 0.91
N MET A 122 -13.94 -17.23 0.17
CA MET A 122 -13.62 -16.02 -0.60
C MET A 122 -13.01 -16.43 -1.93
N GLY A 123 -13.64 -16.01 -2.99
CA GLY A 123 -13.18 -16.17 -4.36
C GLY A 123 -13.19 -14.83 -5.09
N PRO A 124 -12.93 -14.82 -6.39
CA PRO A 124 -12.94 -13.63 -7.20
C PRO A 124 -14.24 -12.83 -7.10
N GLU A 125 -15.38 -13.49 -7.23
CA GLU A 125 -16.69 -12.82 -7.19
C GLU A 125 -17.01 -12.26 -5.82
N GLU A 126 -16.75 -13.02 -4.74
CA GLU A 126 -16.97 -12.56 -3.38
C GLU A 126 -16.06 -11.37 -3.04
N SER A 127 -14.79 -11.42 -3.44
CA SER A 127 -13.88 -10.29 -3.22
C SER A 127 -14.36 -9.03 -3.95
N MET A 128 -14.80 -9.14 -5.19
CA MET A 128 -15.36 -8.00 -5.95
C MET A 128 -16.65 -7.48 -5.32
N GLN A 129 -17.56 -8.38 -4.89
CA GLN A 129 -18.79 -8.00 -4.22
C GLN A 129 -18.52 -7.22 -2.91
N ILE A 130 -17.60 -7.71 -2.08
CA ILE A 130 -17.20 -7.04 -0.84
C ILE A 130 -16.64 -5.65 -1.15
N GLN A 131 -15.72 -5.53 -2.12
CA GLN A 131 -15.11 -4.24 -2.49
C GLN A 131 -16.13 -3.28 -3.11
N SER A 132 -17.14 -3.78 -3.83
CA SER A 132 -18.27 -2.99 -4.33
C SER A 132 -19.13 -2.46 -3.19
N HIS A 133 -19.42 -3.27 -2.17
CA HIS A 133 -20.14 -2.84 -0.95
C HIS A 133 -19.33 -1.76 -0.20
N LEU A 134 -18.01 -1.93 -0.12
CA LEU A 134 -17.13 -0.93 0.47
C LEU A 134 -17.07 0.38 -0.34
N GLY A 135 -17.40 0.35 -1.63
CA GLY A 135 -17.48 1.51 -2.51
C GLY A 135 -16.14 2.22 -2.70
N SER A 136 -15.02 1.49 -2.69
CA SER A 136 -13.69 2.07 -2.86
C SER A 136 -13.50 2.67 -4.25
N THR A 137 -12.49 3.52 -4.40
CA THR A 137 -12.12 4.10 -5.69
C THR A 137 -11.42 3.09 -6.58
N ILE A 138 -10.54 2.28 -5.97
CA ILE A 138 -9.71 1.28 -6.63
C ILE A 138 -9.88 -0.04 -5.88
N ALA A 139 -10.24 -1.09 -6.61
CA ALA A 139 -10.28 -2.46 -6.11
C ALA A 139 -9.11 -3.27 -6.67
N MET A 140 -8.51 -4.10 -5.82
CA MET A 140 -7.50 -5.06 -6.25
C MET A 140 -8.16 -6.37 -6.64
N ALA A 141 -7.73 -6.96 -7.74
CA ALA A 141 -8.19 -8.30 -8.13
C ALA A 141 -7.77 -9.36 -7.11
N PHE A 142 -8.63 -10.37 -6.90
CA PHE A 142 -8.32 -11.49 -6.03
C PHE A 142 -7.22 -12.35 -6.64
N ASP A 143 -6.16 -12.62 -5.88
CA ASP A 143 -4.95 -13.29 -6.33
C ASP A 143 -4.48 -14.36 -5.35
N GLU A 144 -3.59 -15.24 -5.80
CA GLU A 144 -2.89 -16.17 -4.95
C GLU A 144 -1.44 -15.71 -4.71
N CYS A 145 -1.18 -15.21 -3.50
CA CYS A 145 0.17 -14.91 -3.04
C CYS A 145 0.82 -16.18 -2.50
N VAL A 146 1.86 -16.68 -3.16
CA VAL A 146 2.60 -17.86 -2.70
C VAL A 146 3.67 -17.50 -1.67
N GLU A 147 4.02 -18.46 -0.81
CA GLU A 147 5.14 -18.32 0.14
C GLU A 147 6.47 -18.20 -0.62
N ASN A 148 7.44 -17.54 -0.02
CA ASN A 148 8.80 -17.47 -0.54
C ASN A 148 9.78 -18.15 0.43
N PRO A 149 10.54 -19.19 -0.03
CA PRO A 149 10.57 -19.73 -1.39
C PRO A 149 9.39 -20.67 -1.69
N ALA A 150 8.95 -20.71 -2.95
CA ALA A 150 7.99 -21.70 -3.45
C ALA A 150 8.62 -22.56 -4.56
N PRO A 151 8.24 -23.84 -4.70
CA PRO A 151 8.65 -24.65 -5.87
C PRO A 151 8.17 -24.01 -7.18
N TYR A 152 8.99 -24.11 -8.22
CA TYR A 152 8.70 -23.50 -9.53
C TYR A 152 7.35 -23.93 -10.10
N ASP A 153 7.08 -25.25 -10.15
CA ASP A 153 5.84 -25.80 -10.68
C ASP A 153 4.59 -25.33 -9.91
N TYR A 154 4.75 -25.08 -8.61
CA TYR A 154 3.65 -24.51 -7.81
C TYR A 154 3.44 -23.03 -8.12
N ALA A 155 4.53 -22.27 -8.21
CA ALA A 155 4.48 -20.86 -8.57
C ALA A 155 3.87 -20.63 -9.96
N GLU A 156 4.19 -21.49 -10.94
CA GLU A 156 3.61 -21.46 -12.28
C GLU A 156 2.09 -21.70 -12.25
N LYS A 157 1.64 -22.78 -11.57
CA LYS A 157 0.21 -23.07 -11.42
C LYS A 157 -0.55 -21.98 -10.68
N SER A 158 0.10 -21.33 -9.71
CA SER A 158 -0.46 -20.19 -8.98
C SER A 158 -0.65 -18.98 -9.89
N CYS A 159 0.33 -18.65 -10.76
CA CYS A 159 0.21 -17.60 -11.77
C CYS A 159 -0.99 -17.87 -12.71
N GLU A 160 -1.08 -19.08 -13.25
CA GLU A 160 -2.18 -19.48 -14.12
C GLU A 160 -3.55 -19.34 -13.43
N ARG A 161 -3.66 -19.74 -12.15
CA ARG A 161 -4.87 -19.57 -11.35
C ARG A 161 -5.18 -18.11 -11.14
N THR A 162 -4.18 -17.30 -10.79
CA THR A 162 -4.34 -15.86 -10.61
C THR A 162 -4.83 -15.19 -11.90
N THR A 163 -4.33 -15.59 -13.07
CA THR A 163 -4.83 -15.09 -14.38
C THR A 163 -6.32 -15.46 -14.58
N ARG A 164 -6.72 -16.69 -14.27
CA ARG A 164 -8.14 -17.11 -14.38
C ARG A 164 -9.03 -16.35 -13.39
N TRP A 165 -8.58 -16.19 -12.16
CA TRP A 165 -9.28 -15.40 -11.14
C TRP A 165 -9.42 -13.94 -11.53
N LEU A 166 -8.36 -13.33 -12.11
CA LEU A 166 -8.41 -11.96 -12.59
C LEU A 166 -9.48 -11.76 -13.68
N LYS A 167 -9.62 -12.72 -14.61
CA LYS A 167 -10.69 -12.66 -15.63
C LYS A 167 -12.08 -12.71 -14.99
N ARG A 168 -12.28 -13.51 -13.95
CA ARG A 168 -13.53 -13.58 -13.18
C ARG A 168 -13.76 -12.27 -12.43
N CYS A 169 -12.73 -11.72 -11.77
CA CYS A 169 -12.81 -10.42 -11.10
C CYS A 169 -13.26 -9.31 -12.07
N LYS A 170 -12.66 -9.26 -13.27
CA LYS A 170 -13.03 -8.27 -14.29
C LYS A 170 -14.48 -8.40 -14.71
N THR A 171 -14.94 -9.62 -15.02
CA THR A 171 -16.33 -9.88 -15.40
C THR A 171 -17.30 -9.46 -14.28
N GLU A 172 -16.99 -9.81 -13.04
CA GLU A 172 -17.85 -9.46 -11.90
C GLU A 172 -17.83 -7.97 -11.60
N MET A 173 -16.67 -7.30 -11.71
CA MET A 173 -16.58 -5.85 -11.56
C MET A 173 -17.43 -5.11 -12.61
N ASP A 174 -17.34 -5.53 -13.88
CA ASP A 174 -18.14 -4.94 -14.96
C ASP A 174 -19.65 -5.11 -14.68
N ARG A 175 -20.07 -6.29 -14.20
CA ARG A 175 -21.44 -6.55 -13.78
C ARG A 175 -21.86 -5.63 -12.62
N LEU A 176 -21.08 -5.58 -11.54
CA LEU A 176 -21.38 -4.77 -10.36
C LEU A 176 -21.46 -3.29 -10.67
N ASN A 177 -20.53 -2.75 -11.48
CA ASN A 177 -20.52 -1.35 -11.90
C ASN A 177 -21.74 -0.97 -12.74
N SER A 178 -22.42 -1.95 -13.36
CA SER A 178 -23.65 -1.71 -14.14
C SER A 178 -24.93 -1.65 -13.29
N LEU A 179 -24.90 -2.11 -12.04
CA LEU A 179 -26.09 -2.20 -11.19
C LEU A 179 -26.51 -0.81 -10.65
N PRO A 180 -27.82 -0.52 -10.56
CA PRO A 180 -28.30 0.76 -10.07
C PRO A 180 -27.96 1.04 -8.60
N GLU A 181 -27.88 0.01 -7.77
CA GLU A 181 -27.61 0.06 -6.33
C GLU A 181 -26.11 0.19 -5.97
N THR A 182 -25.20 0.04 -6.91
CA THR A 182 -23.76 0.14 -6.66
C THR A 182 -23.37 1.54 -6.21
N ILE A 183 -22.65 1.62 -5.08
CA ILE A 183 -22.20 2.88 -4.47
C ILE A 183 -21.28 3.66 -5.41
N ASN A 184 -20.24 2.98 -5.93
CA ASN A 184 -19.30 3.58 -6.88
C ASN A 184 -19.28 2.82 -8.20
N LYS A 185 -20.04 3.29 -9.19
CA LYS A 185 -20.16 2.69 -10.52
C LYS A 185 -18.92 2.88 -11.42
N ASN A 186 -17.96 3.66 -10.95
CA ASN A 186 -16.69 3.92 -11.63
C ASN A 186 -15.52 3.36 -10.81
N GLN A 187 -15.75 2.26 -10.08
CA GLN A 187 -14.70 1.59 -9.34
C GLN A 187 -13.70 0.99 -10.32
N LEU A 188 -12.41 1.29 -10.10
CA LEU A 188 -11.30 0.88 -10.96
C LEU A 188 -10.77 -0.48 -10.49
N LEU A 189 -10.29 -1.30 -11.44
CA LEU A 189 -9.73 -2.62 -11.16
C LEU A 189 -8.23 -2.66 -11.46
N PHE A 190 -7.43 -3.05 -10.47
CA PHE A 190 -6.00 -3.31 -10.64
C PHE A 190 -5.72 -4.81 -10.63
N GLY A 191 -4.95 -5.29 -11.62
CA GLY A 191 -4.42 -6.66 -11.66
C GLY A 191 -3.12 -6.79 -10.87
N ILE A 192 -2.83 -8.01 -10.40
CA ILE A 192 -1.64 -8.28 -9.57
C ILE A 192 -0.75 -9.28 -10.29
N ASN A 193 0.49 -8.88 -10.60
CA ASN A 193 1.53 -9.74 -11.10
C ASN A 193 2.09 -10.61 -9.98
N GLN A 194 2.09 -11.92 -10.19
CA GLN A 194 2.67 -12.93 -9.30
C GLN A 194 3.77 -13.73 -10.03
N GLY A 195 4.44 -14.68 -9.36
CA GLY A 195 5.50 -15.50 -9.94
C GLY A 195 6.68 -15.75 -8.99
N CYS A 196 6.45 -15.57 -7.66
CA CYS A 196 7.50 -15.73 -6.65
C CYS A 196 8.74 -14.90 -7.02
N THR A 197 9.94 -15.49 -6.97
CA THR A 197 11.22 -14.88 -7.34
C THR A 197 11.79 -15.39 -8.67
N TYR A 198 10.92 -15.91 -9.55
CA TYR A 198 11.27 -16.44 -10.88
C TYR A 198 11.00 -15.42 -11.96
N ASP A 199 12.07 -14.90 -12.59
CA ASP A 199 11.99 -13.81 -13.58
C ASP A 199 11.11 -14.17 -14.79
N ASP A 200 11.23 -15.39 -15.29
CA ASP A 200 10.49 -15.90 -16.44
C ASP A 200 8.99 -16.00 -16.16
N LEU A 201 8.60 -16.53 -14.99
CA LEU A 201 7.19 -16.57 -14.56
C LEU A 201 6.62 -15.17 -14.38
N ARG A 202 7.38 -14.26 -13.75
CA ARG A 202 7.00 -12.87 -13.57
C ARG A 202 6.72 -12.17 -14.89
N VAL A 203 7.64 -12.32 -15.86
CA VAL A 203 7.51 -11.73 -17.20
C VAL A 203 6.35 -12.36 -17.98
N LYS A 204 6.23 -13.71 -17.96
CA LYS A 204 5.12 -14.42 -18.60
C LYS A 204 3.78 -13.92 -18.06
N HIS A 205 3.62 -13.95 -16.74
CA HIS A 205 2.38 -13.55 -16.08
C HIS A 205 2.04 -12.06 -16.30
N MET A 206 3.07 -11.16 -16.31
CA MET A 206 2.81 -9.75 -16.59
C MET A 206 2.25 -9.54 -18.00
N LYS A 207 2.80 -10.23 -19.00
CA LYS A 207 2.30 -10.17 -20.37
C LYS A 207 0.85 -10.66 -20.48
N GLU A 208 0.54 -11.79 -19.81
CA GLU A 208 -0.81 -12.35 -19.80
C GLU A 208 -1.86 -11.41 -19.18
N ILE A 209 -1.54 -10.81 -18.01
CA ILE A 209 -2.50 -9.90 -17.36
C ILE A 209 -2.59 -8.54 -18.08
N ALA A 210 -1.53 -8.08 -18.76
CA ALA A 210 -1.55 -6.85 -19.53
C ALA A 210 -2.55 -6.89 -20.70
N GLU A 211 -2.79 -8.08 -21.28
CA GLU A 211 -3.77 -8.28 -22.37
C GLU A 211 -5.22 -8.00 -21.92
N LEU A 212 -5.50 -7.97 -20.61
CA LEU A 212 -6.84 -7.71 -20.10
C LEU A 212 -7.21 -6.23 -20.04
N ASP A 213 -6.29 -5.33 -20.37
CA ASP A 213 -6.47 -3.87 -20.39
C ASP A 213 -7.17 -3.32 -19.13
N LEU A 214 -6.51 -3.47 -18.00
CA LEU A 214 -7.00 -3.01 -16.69
C LEU A 214 -6.66 -1.53 -16.44
N ASP A 215 -7.23 -0.94 -15.38
CA ASP A 215 -6.97 0.45 -15.00
C ASP A 215 -5.56 0.67 -14.41
N GLY A 216 -4.95 -0.38 -13.85
CA GLY A 216 -3.60 -0.36 -13.30
C GLY A 216 -3.07 -1.77 -13.01
N TYR A 217 -1.78 -1.86 -12.73
CA TYR A 217 -1.10 -3.12 -12.50
C TYR A 217 -0.21 -3.04 -11.27
N ALA A 218 -0.32 -4.04 -10.40
CA ALA A 218 0.51 -4.19 -9.23
C ALA A 218 1.52 -5.32 -9.38
N ILE A 219 2.65 -5.19 -8.69
CA ILE A 219 3.60 -6.26 -8.45
C ILE A 219 3.39 -6.72 -7.01
N GLY A 220 2.85 -7.94 -6.84
CA GLY A 220 2.59 -8.55 -5.54
C GLY A 220 3.58 -9.65 -5.19
N GLY A 221 3.48 -10.21 -3.98
CA GLY A 221 4.28 -11.35 -3.53
C GLY A 221 5.79 -11.06 -3.45
N LEU A 222 6.19 -9.81 -3.21
CA LEU A 222 7.52 -9.38 -2.86
C LEU A 222 7.54 -8.77 -1.46
N ALA A 223 8.72 -8.51 -0.90
CA ALA A 223 8.93 -8.09 0.50
C ALA A 223 8.35 -9.09 1.53
N VAL A 224 8.40 -10.37 1.20
CA VAL A 224 7.91 -11.49 2.02
C VAL A 224 9.05 -12.40 2.52
N GLY A 225 10.28 -11.86 2.57
CA GLY A 225 11.46 -12.55 3.11
C GLY A 225 12.64 -12.70 2.17
N GLU A 226 12.51 -12.35 0.89
CA GLU A 226 13.63 -12.32 -0.05
C GLU A 226 14.57 -11.13 0.24
N PRO A 227 15.88 -11.24 -0.12
CA PRO A 227 16.80 -10.10 -0.13
C PRO A 227 16.29 -8.97 -1.03
N LYS A 228 16.55 -7.70 -0.66
CA LYS A 228 16.10 -6.53 -1.41
C LYS A 228 16.60 -6.53 -2.87
N GLU A 229 17.78 -7.07 -3.11
CA GLU A 229 18.38 -7.20 -4.46
C GLU A 229 17.54 -8.09 -5.38
N ILE A 230 16.94 -9.14 -4.83
CA ILE A 230 16.02 -10.01 -5.56
C ILE A 230 14.75 -9.24 -5.94
N MET A 231 14.16 -8.50 -4.98
CA MET A 231 13.01 -7.65 -5.25
C MET A 231 13.31 -6.64 -6.37
N TYR A 232 14.46 -5.96 -6.32
CA TYR A 232 14.85 -4.98 -7.35
C TYR A 232 15.07 -5.62 -8.72
N ARG A 233 15.67 -6.81 -8.77
CA ARG A 233 15.84 -7.59 -9.99
C ARG A 233 14.48 -7.92 -10.62
N ILE A 234 13.54 -8.42 -9.83
CA ILE A 234 12.18 -8.75 -10.28
C ILE A 234 11.47 -7.52 -10.84
N ILE A 235 11.51 -6.38 -10.13
CA ILE A 235 10.90 -5.13 -10.62
C ILE A 235 11.49 -4.76 -11.99
N SER A 236 12.83 -4.81 -12.13
CA SER A 236 13.51 -4.50 -13.39
C SER A 236 13.17 -5.49 -14.52
N ALA A 237 12.92 -6.76 -14.20
CA ALA A 237 12.52 -7.76 -15.18
C ALA A 237 11.07 -7.55 -15.66
N VAL A 238 10.17 -7.12 -14.78
CA VAL A 238 8.74 -6.95 -15.06
C VAL A 238 8.45 -5.60 -15.72
N GLU A 239 9.16 -4.54 -15.33
CA GLU A 239 8.91 -3.16 -15.74
C GLU A 239 8.74 -2.97 -17.27
N PRO A 240 9.62 -3.52 -18.14
CA PRO A 240 9.49 -3.35 -19.60
C PRO A 240 8.19 -3.92 -20.20
N HIS A 241 7.52 -4.81 -19.47
CA HIS A 241 6.29 -5.49 -19.89
C HIS A 241 5.03 -4.88 -19.27
N MET A 242 5.18 -3.93 -18.36
CA MET A 242 4.05 -3.18 -17.80
C MET A 242 3.58 -2.10 -18.79
N PRO A 243 2.27 -1.97 -19.04
CA PRO A 243 1.74 -0.91 -19.92
C PRO A 243 2.22 0.48 -19.49
N LYS A 244 2.67 1.29 -20.45
CA LYS A 244 3.27 2.60 -20.19
C LYS A 244 2.24 3.67 -19.81
N ASP A 245 1.03 3.52 -20.27
CA ASP A 245 -0.13 4.41 -20.05
C ASP A 245 -0.96 4.03 -18.81
N LYS A 246 -0.52 3.03 -18.06
CA LYS A 246 -1.17 2.58 -16.83
C LYS A 246 -0.31 2.86 -15.61
N ILE A 247 -0.97 2.99 -14.47
CA ILE A 247 -0.33 3.18 -13.16
C ILE A 247 0.26 1.86 -12.67
N ARG A 248 1.40 1.92 -11.97
CA ARG A 248 2.18 0.78 -11.51
C ARG A 248 2.34 0.81 -10.00
N TYR A 249 1.94 -0.24 -9.33
CA TYR A 249 1.91 -0.32 -7.88
C TYR A 249 2.78 -1.46 -7.37
N LEU A 250 3.70 -1.18 -6.43
CA LEU A 250 4.48 -2.20 -5.70
C LEU A 250 3.87 -2.39 -4.32
N MET A 251 3.29 -3.58 -4.09
CA MET A 251 2.51 -3.87 -2.88
C MET A 251 3.40 -4.14 -1.66
N GLY A 252 3.02 -3.56 -0.53
CA GLY A 252 3.63 -3.83 0.77
C GLY A 252 5.04 -3.29 0.99
N VAL A 253 5.55 -2.44 0.10
CA VAL A 253 6.92 -1.88 0.14
C VAL A 253 6.90 -0.41 0.51
N GLY A 254 7.70 0.08 1.39
CA GLY A 254 8.65 -0.56 2.30
C GLY A 254 9.43 0.51 3.04
N THR A 255 10.74 0.34 3.19
CA THR A 255 11.62 1.38 3.74
C THR A 255 11.76 2.56 2.77
N PRO A 256 12.15 3.77 3.25
CA PRO A 256 12.44 4.89 2.36
C PRO A 256 13.41 4.55 1.23
N GLY A 257 14.49 3.84 1.54
CA GLY A 257 15.47 3.39 0.53
C GLY A 257 14.87 2.44 -0.50
N ASN A 258 14.04 1.48 -0.08
CA ASN A 258 13.33 0.58 -1.00
C ASN A 258 12.38 1.33 -1.93
N ILE A 259 11.70 2.36 -1.44
CA ILE A 259 10.81 3.22 -2.23
C ILE A 259 11.61 3.98 -3.29
N ILE A 260 12.72 4.64 -2.90
CA ILE A 260 13.59 5.40 -3.82
C ILE A 260 14.11 4.48 -4.93
N GLU A 261 14.58 3.27 -4.58
CA GLU A 261 15.07 2.27 -5.54
C GLU A 261 13.96 1.75 -6.48
N ALA A 262 12.76 1.54 -5.95
CA ALA A 262 11.64 1.08 -6.78
C ALA A 262 11.11 2.20 -7.71
N VAL A 263 11.09 3.46 -7.27
CA VAL A 263 10.80 4.61 -8.14
C VAL A 263 11.81 4.70 -9.27
N LYS A 264 13.11 4.51 -8.99
CA LYS A 264 14.17 4.46 -10.03
C LYS A 264 13.90 3.38 -11.08
N ARG A 265 13.13 2.34 -10.73
CA ARG A 265 12.71 1.25 -11.62
C ARG A 265 11.30 1.40 -12.18
N GLY A 266 10.69 2.58 -12.10
CA GLY A 266 9.43 2.90 -12.77
C GLY A 266 8.15 2.55 -12.01
N VAL A 267 8.22 2.39 -10.68
CA VAL A 267 7.03 2.20 -9.84
C VAL A 267 6.41 3.54 -9.46
N ASP A 268 5.07 3.62 -9.48
CA ASP A 268 4.30 4.83 -9.25
C ASP A 268 3.64 4.90 -7.86
N LEU A 269 3.16 3.77 -7.32
CA LEU A 269 2.44 3.71 -6.04
C LEU A 269 3.05 2.69 -5.08
N PHE A 270 2.91 2.99 -3.80
CA PHE A 270 3.42 2.18 -2.69
C PHE A 270 2.43 2.18 -1.54
N ASP A 271 2.47 1.11 -0.75
CA ASP A 271 1.88 1.05 0.58
C ASP A 271 2.79 0.27 1.52
N CYS A 272 2.74 0.55 2.78
CA CYS A 272 3.34 -0.30 3.82
C CYS A 272 2.76 0.02 5.19
N VAL A 273 2.54 -0.99 6.02
CA VAL A 273 2.15 -0.80 7.43
C VAL A 273 3.33 -0.37 8.31
N MET A 274 4.56 -0.52 7.81
CA MET A 274 5.79 -0.29 8.59
C MET A 274 5.90 1.12 9.17
N PRO A 275 5.60 2.22 8.46
CA PRO A 275 5.70 3.55 9.03
C PRO A 275 4.87 3.72 10.31
N SER A 276 3.60 3.34 10.27
CA SER A 276 2.71 3.42 11.43
C SER A 276 3.05 2.37 12.48
N ARG A 277 3.47 1.15 12.09
CA ARG A 277 3.90 0.11 13.02
C ARG A 277 5.15 0.51 13.78
N ASN A 278 6.19 0.98 13.09
CA ASN A 278 7.45 1.42 13.68
C ASN A 278 7.23 2.63 14.62
N ALA A 279 6.41 3.59 14.19
CA ALA A 279 6.07 4.76 15.01
C ALA A 279 5.46 4.37 16.37
N ARG A 280 4.54 3.40 16.39
CA ARG A 280 3.92 2.92 17.64
C ARG A 280 4.92 2.28 18.62
N HIS A 281 6.11 1.94 18.15
CA HIS A 281 7.22 1.42 18.94
C HIS A 281 8.34 2.45 19.14
N GLY A 282 8.10 3.73 18.78
CA GLY A 282 9.06 4.81 18.98
C GLY A 282 10.20 4.87 17.96
N HIS A 283 10.11 4.13 16.85
CA HIS A 283 11.04 4.22 15.73
C HIS A 283 10.54 5.25 14.72
N LEU A 284 11.25 6.37 14.59
CA LEU A 284 10.83 7.53 13.80
C LEU A 284 11.81 7.82 12.68
N PHE A 285 11.26 8.11 11.50
CA PHE A 285 12.04 8.46 10.32
C PHE A 285 12.36 9.95 10.32
N THR A 286 13.59 10.30 9.98
CA THR A 286 14.08 11.67 9.82
C THR A 286 14.87 11.80 8.52
N TRP A 287 15.11 13.02 8.05
CA TRP A 287 15.96 13.25 6.86
C TRP A 287 17.44 12.88 7.07
N ASN A 288 17.82 12.55 8.30
CA ASN A 288 19.16 12.09 8.67
C ASN A 288 19.23 10.60 9.09
N GLY A 289 18.11 9.87 8.91
CA GLY A 289 18.01 8.44 9.26
C GLY A 289 16.94 8.16 10.33
N ILE A 290 17.01 6.99 10.96
CA ILE A 290 15.98 6.48 11.88
C ILE A 290 16.44 6.68 13.33
N ILE A 291 15.62 7.33 14.15
CA ILE A 291 15.82 7.43 15.60
C ILE A 291 14.93 6.44 16.35
N ASN A 292 15.42 5.97 17.52
CA ASN A 292 14.57 5.27 18.49
C ASN A 292 14.33 6.19 19.68
N LEU A 293 13.14 6.76 19.75
CA LEU A 293 12.77 7.75 20.78
C LEU A 293 12.74 7.18 22.20
N ASN A 294 12.75 5.85 22.37
CA ASN A 294 12.84 5.21 23.68
C ASN A 294 14.22 5.34 24.32
N ASN A 295 15.27 5.73 23.57
CA ASN A 295 16.63 5.89 24.08
C ASN A 295 16.70 6.98 25.15
N ALA A 296 17.54 6.76 26.18
CA ALA A 296 17.69 7.66 27.33
C ALA A 296 18.19 9.06 26.92
N LYS A 297 19.02 9.14 25.88
CA LYS A 297 19.56 10.42 25.39
C LYS A 297 18.51 11.47 25.03
N TYR A 298 17.28 11.05 24.70
CA TYR A 298 16.17 11.94 24.36
C TYR A 298 15.32 12.41 25.56
N GLU A 299 15.70 12.03 26.78
CA GLU A 299 14.94 12.38 28.00
C GLU A 299 14.86 13.88 28.26
N ARG A 300 15.90 14.61 27.88
CA ARG A 300 16.03 16.06 28.06
C ARG A 300 16.28 16.78 26.76
N ASP A 301 15.90 16.16 25.65
CA ASP A 301 16.08 16.70 24.30
C ASP A 301 14.86 17.53 23.94
N ASP A 302 15.01 18.86 23.94
CA ASP A 302 13.96 19.84 23.62
C ASP A 302 13.78 20.07 22.12
N SER A 303 14.62 19.46 21.27
CA SER A 303 14.51 19.56 19.82
C SER A 303 13.29 18.77 19.28
N PRO A 304 12.78 19.13 18.08
CA PRO A 304 11.75 18.38 17.41
C PRO A 304 12.25 16.98 17.01
N ILE A 305 11.34 16.09 16.59
CA ILE A 305 11.73 14.76 16.06
C ILE A 305 12.75 14.92 14.94
N ASP A 306 12.51 15.87 14.05
CA ASP A 306 13.37 16.22 12.91
C ASP A 306 13.32 17.72 12.70
N SER A 307 14.48 18.39 12.70
CA SER A 307 14.59 19.83 12.47
C SER A 307 14.30 20.26 11.03
N GLU A 308 14.39 19.32 10.09
CA GLU A 308 14.09 19.55 8.67
C GLU A 308 12.62 19.23 8.33
N CYS A 309 11.82 18.78 9.31
CA CYS A 309 10.44 18.38 9.12
C CYS A 309 9.47 19.46 9.60
N ASP A 310 8.57 19.87 8.73
CA ASP A 310 7.54 20.88 8.99
C ASP A 310 6.17 20.29 9.36
N CYS A 311 6.10 19.01 9.76
CA CYS A 311 4.85 18.38 10.18
C CYS A 311 4.28 19.06 11.46
N PRO A 312 2.96 18.94 11.71
CA PRO A 312 2.33 19.50 12.91
C PRO A 312 3.01 19.09 14.22
N VAL A 313 3.55 17.86 14.26
CA VAL A 313 4.23 17.32 15.45
C VAL A 313 5.58 17.99 15.69
N CYS A 314 6.42 18.09 14.66
CA CYS A 314 7.75 18.72 14.76
C CYS A 314 7.67 20.22 15.07
N ARG A 315 6.61 20.88 14.61
CA ARG A 315 6.38 22.31 14.92
C ARG A 315 5.95 22.58 16.35
N SER A 316 5.43 21.57 17.06
CA SER A 316 4.72 21.78 18.34
C SER A 316 5.28 20.99 19.52
N HIS A 317 6.08 19.95 19.28
CA HIS A 317 6.46 19.03 20.33
C HIS A 317 7.94 18.62 20.26
N SER A 318 8.57 18.53 21.44
CA SER A 318 9.95 18.06 21.59
C SER A 318 10.05 16.54 21.66
N ARG A 319 11.24 16.00 21.38
CA ARG A 319 11.58 14.59 21.57
C ARG A 319 11.38 14.18 23.05
N ALA A 320 11.77 15.02 24.00
CA ALA A 320 11.59 14.76 25.42
C ALA A 320 10.12 14.55 25.78
N TYR A 321 9.23 15.42 25.31
CA TYR A 321 7.80 15.31 25.57
C TYR A 321 7.20 14.02 24.99
N ILE A 322 7.46 13.73 23.70
CA ILE A 322 6.91 12.54 23.07
C ILE A 322 7.48 11.27 23.72
N ARG A 323 8.78 11.25 24.07
CA ARG A 323 9.38 10.15 24.83
C ARG A 323 8.69 9.96 26.20
N HIS A 324 8.42 11.04 26.91
CA HIS A 324 7.65 10.98 28.16
C HIS A 324 6.32 10.29 27.97
N LEU A 325 5.57 10.65 26.94
CA LEU A 325 4.28 10.01 26.62
C LEU A 325 4.40 8.50 26.38
N PHE A 326 5.45 8.06 25.66
CA PHE A 326 5.73 6.63 25.50
C PHE A 326 6.03 5.94 26.83
N LYS A 327 6.82 6.56 27.70
CA LYS A 327 7.15 6.01 29.04
C LYS A 327 5.92 5.97 29.96
N ALA A 328 5.06 6.97 29.87
CA ALA A 328 3.80 7.04 30.59
C ALA A 328 2.71 6.15 30.00
N LYS A 329 2.96 5.52 28.82
CA LYS A 329 1.99 4.72 28.06
C LYS A 329 0.75 5.52 27.62
N GLU A 330 0.91 6.82 27.43
CA GLU A 330 -0.15 7.68 26.91
C GLU A 330 -0.37 7.44 25.40
N VAL A 331 -1.63 7.26 25.02
CA VAL A 331 -2.02 7.01 23.62
C VAL A 331 -1.58 8.15 22.70
N LEU A 332 -1.57 9.38 23.20
CA LEU A 332 -1.12 10.56 22.46
C LEU A 332 0.31 10.39 21.93
N GLY A 333 1.21 9.74 22.65
CA GLY A 333 2.57 9.46 22.18
C GLY A 333 2.59 8.66 20.88
N MET A 334 1.80 7.59 20.80
CA MET A 334 1.66 6.80 19.57
C MET A 334 1.04 7.61 18.44
N ARG A 335 0.00 8.40 18.72
CA ARG A 335 -0.67 9.23 17.72
C ARG A 335 0.28 10.23 17.09
N LEU A 336 1.03 10.97 17.89
CA LEU A 336 2.01 11.95 17.41
C LEU A 336 3.12 11.29 16.59
N ALA A 337 3.66 10.16 17.07
CA ALA A 337 4.66 9.40 16.34
C ALA A 337 4.17 8.89 14.98
N VAL A 338 2.95 8.35 14.92
CA VAL A 338 2.34 7.86 13.67
C VAL A 338 2.09 9.03 12.71
N MET A 339 1.58 10.15 13.20
CA MET A 339 1.36 11.37 12.39
C MET A 339 2.67 11.84 11.75
N HIS A 340 3.75 11.92 12.54
CA HIS A 340 5.08 12.30 12.03
C HIS A 340 5.59 11.33 10.95
N ASN A 341 5.59 10.02 11.20
CA ASN A 341 6.11 9.04 10.25
C ASN A 341 5.32 9.02 8.93
N LEU A 342 4.00 9.13 8.98
CA LEU A 342 3.18 9.17 7.76
C LEU A 342 3.37 10.48 7.00
N TYR A 343 3.49 11.61 7.70
CA TYR A 343 3.86 12.88 7.08
C TYR A 343 5.22 12.76 6.37
N PHE A 344 6.22 12.18 7.04
CA PHE A 344 7.54 11.94 6.46
C PHE A 344 7.46 11.15 5.14
N TYR A 345 6.69 10.05 5.11
CA TYR A 345 6.53 9.26 3.88
C TYR A 345 5.83 10.03 2.77
N ASN A 346 4.78 10.77 3.08
CA ASN A 346 4.09 11.59 2.09
C ASN A 346 5.01 12.72 1.56
N LYS A 347 5.81 13.32 2.44
CA LYS A 347 6.81 14.35 2.09
C LYS A 347 7.98 13.78 1.28
N LEU A 348 8.40 12.55 1.57
CA LEU A 348 9.39 11.82 0.76
C LEU A 348 8.90 11.70 -0.69
N MET A 349 7.64 11.30 -0.89
CA MET A 349 7.07 11.20 -2.23
C MET A 349 6.97 12.56 -2.93
N GLU A 350 6.67 13.62 -2.19
CA GLU A 350 6.67 14.99 -2.72
C GLU A 350 8.06 15.39 -3.20
N LYS A 351 9.10 15.20 -2.37
CA LYS A 351 10.50 15.49 -2.75
C LYS A 351 11.00 14.65 -3.92
N ILE A 352 10.57 13.39 -4.01
CA ILE A 352 10.88 12.53 -5.17
C ILE A 352 10.26 13.11 -6.45
N ARG A 353 8.99 13.54 -6.41
CA ARG A 353 8.34 14.18 -7.57
C ARG A 353 9.05 15.48 -7.98
N GLU A 354 9.40 16.32 -7.01
CA GLU A 354 10.17 17.55 -7.25
C GLU A 354 11.53 17.25 -7.89
N ALA A 355 12.22 16.20 -7.43
CA ALA A 355 13.51 15.80 -7.99
C ALA A 355 13.39 15.28 -9.43
N ILE A 356 12.33 14.51 -9.76
CA ILE A 356 12.06 14.09 -11.14
C ILE A 356 11.71 15.29 -12.02
N GLU A 357 10.90 16.21 -11.51
CA GLU A 357 10.48 17.42 -12.24
C GLU A 357 11.67 18.32 -12.60
N ASN A 358 12.63 18.43 -11.69
CA ASN A 358 13.82 19.30 -11.82
C ASN A 358 15.07 18.60 -12.40
N ASP A 359 14.96 17.35 -12.89
CA ASP A 359 16.07 16.55 -13.39
C ASP A 359 17.21 16.29 -12.39
N THR A 360 16.90 16.25 -11.08
CA THR A 360 17.84 16.04 -9.97
C THR A 360 17.57 14.73 -9.23
N PHE A 361 16.89 13.78 -9.88
CA PHE A 361 16.49 12.53 -9.20
C PHE A 361 17.70 11.62 -8.89
N ASP A 362 18.73 11.61 -9.74
CA ASP A 362 19.93 10.79 -9.46
C ASP A 362 20.71 11.33 -8.25
N GLU A 363 20.84 12.66 -8.11
CA GLU A 363 21.45 13.28 -6.92
C GLU A 363 20.62 13.01 -5.66
N PHE A 364 19.28 13.07 -5.78
CA PHE A 364 18.38 12.73 -4.68
C PHE A 364 18.54 11.26 -4.27
N HIS A 365 18.55 10.35 -5.23
CA HIS A 365 18.77 8.92 -5.01
C HIS A 365 20.08 8.67 -4.27
N ASP A 366 21.21 9.16 -4.81
CA ASP A 366 22.54 8.91 -4.24
C ASP A 366 22.70 9.47 -2.83
N LYS A 367 22.02 10.60 -2.53
CA LYS A 367 22.05 11.20 -1.21
C LYS A 367 21.26 10.38 -0.19
N TYR A 368 20.07 9.88 -0.55
CA TYR A 368 19.07 9.46 0.42
C TYR A 368 18.82 7.95 0.48
N VAL A 369 19.19 7.20 -0.55
CA VAL A 369 18.82 5.76 -0.69
C VAL A 369 19.29 4.90 0.50
N ASP A 370 20.48 5.11 1.00
CA ASP A 370 21.02 4.39 2.17
C ASP A 370 20.87 5.19 3.47
N LEU A 371 20.95 6.51 3.38
CA LEU A 371 20.89 7.40 4.54
C LEU A 371 19.59 7.23 5.33
N LEU A 372 18.44 7.23 4.62
CA LEU A 372 17.13 7.20 5.28
C LEU A 372 16.80 5.87 5.95
N ASP A 373 17.49 4.79 5.58
CA ASP A 373 17.36 3.46 6.21
C ASP A 373 18.39 3.22 7.33
N THR A 374 19.32 4.17 7.52
CA THR A 374 20.36 4.06 8.54
C THR A 374 19.83 4.43 9.92
N ARG A 375 20.14 3.60 10.95
CA ARG A 375 19.79 3.93 12.34
C ARG A 375 20.82 4.89 12.94
N ILE A 376 20.33 6.01 13.49
CA ILE A 376 21.14 6.96 14.22
C ILE A 376 21.45 6.39 15.62
N LYS A 377 22.73 6.19 15.95
CA LYS A 377 23.22 5.65 17.22
C LYS A 377 23.01 6.62 18.40
#